data_0423c0fff17aaaf660309dd023508431
#
_entry.id   0423c0fff17aaaf660309dd023508431
#
_cell.length_a   1.000
_cell.length_b   1.000
_cell.length_c   1.000
_cell.angle_alpha   90.00
_cell.angle_beta   90.00
_cell.angle_gamma   90.00
#
_symmetry.space_group_name_H-M   'P 1'
#
loop_
_entity.id
_entity.type
_entity.pdbx_description
1 polymer ?
#
loop_
_entity_poly.entity_id
_entity_poly.type
_entity_poly.pdbx_seq_one_letter_code
_entity_poly.pdbx_strand_id
1 'polypeptide(L)'
;MSEVYTGISASPGIVVGPVYLLRWEVPEVPSRMVEAHEVDHEVARLSDALARAVERLRRVRDRTEQHAGPEEAAIFDVQISICEDADLRMSVATLIRQGFAAEKAFDLVLLEWREHFARSTNALMRERVSDLTDVQIRVLSLLLDLPDHDPVGLPKGSNAILVTHDLTPSLTVQLDREAIAGIATDAGTRTSHVAILARSLGLPAVVGLLDATARIKPGAVAVLDGTHGILVCDPTPERIAEYRTRARVEQEEARFMQRYAREEAITADGMRITLRANVDMPDEAAAGASSGAEGVGLMRTEFLVVGRAAMPDEDEQFAAYVKVLHAFAPHPVVIRTYDIGGDKLPIGGFPHEPNPFLGWRAIRMCLDKPEIFKVQLRALLRAAVHGDLRIMLPLIVSIDEVRQAKVLIAEAALELSARGVLHRADVPVGVMVETPAAALTTD
;
A
#
# COMPACT_ATOMS: atom_id res chain seq x y z
N MET A 1 -11.40 4.79 -33.62
CA MET A 1 -12.47 4.21 -32.77
C MET A 1 -11.98 4.31 -31.34
N SER A 2 -12.80 4.78 -30.42
CA SER A 2 -12.45 4.85 -29.00
C SER A 2 -12.25 3.44 -28.44
N GLU A 3 -11.09 3.17 -27.86
CA GLU A 3 -10.80 1.92 -27.15
C GLU A 3 -11.23 2.04 -25.69
N VAL A 4 -11.86 0.99 -25.16
CA VAL A 4 -12.34 0.94 -23.78
C VAL A 4 -11.65 -0.20 -23.06
N TYR A 5 -10.97 0.13 -21.97
CA TYR A 5 -10.32 -0.83 -21.06
C TYR A 5 -11.12 -0.90 -19.77
N THR A 6 -11.34 -2.10 -19.28
CA THR A 6 -12.07 -2.34 -18.02
C THR A 6 -11.15 -2.98 -17.01
N GLY A 7 -11.04 -2.36 -15.86
CA GLY A 7 -10.25 -2.81 -14.73
C GLY A 7 -11.06 -2.79 -13.43
N ILE A 8 -10.36 -2.64 -12.34
CA ILE A 8 -10.91 -2.59 -10.99
C ILE A 8 -10.93 -1.14 -10.52
N SER A 9 -12.08 -0.66 -10.06
CA SER A 9 -12.22 0.63 -9.36
C SER A 9 -11.33 0.64 -8.11
N ALA A 10 -10.33 1.49 -8.12
CA ALA A 10 -9.36 1.63 -7.03
C ALA A 10 -9.56 2.91 -6.20
N SER A 11 -9.89 4.02 -6.86
CA SER A 11 -10.25 5.29 -6.23
C SER A 11 -11.29 6.01 -7.09
N PRO A 12 -12.38 6.52 -6.50
CA PRO A 12 -13.49 7.09 -7.25
C PRO A 12 -13.15 8.43 -7.89
N GLY A 13 -13.99 8.83 -8.86
CA GLY A 13 -13.93 10.09 -9.57
C GLY A 13 -13.67 9.91 -11.06
N ILE A 14 -13.96 10.98 -11.82
CA ILE A 14 -13.82 10.99 -13.28
C ILE A 14 -12.90 12.13 -13.70
N VAL A 15 -11.92 11.81 -14.54
CA VAL A 15 -11.00 12.81 -15.10
C VAL A 15 -10.83 12.62 -16.62
N VAL A 16 -10.62 13.73 -17.31
CA VAL A 16 -10.30 13.78 -18.73
C VAL A 16 -8.98 14.51 -18.90
N GLY A 17 -8.01 13.85 -19.51
CA GLY A 17 -6.67 14.42 -19.69
C GLY A 17 -5.84 13.67 -20.71
N PRO A 18 -4.65 14.22 -21.03
CA PRO A 18 -3.68 13.52 -21.86
C PRO A 18 -3.10 12.31 -21.12
N VAL A 19 -2.84 11.24 -21.84
CA VAL A 19 -2.16 10.05 -21.28
C VAL A 19 -0.67 10.33 -21.19
N TYR A 20 -0.13 10.18 -20.01
CA TYR A 20 1.30 10.02 -19.78
C TYR A 20 1.61 8.54 -19.58
N LEU A 21 2.23 7.92 -20.58
CA LEU A 21 2.59 6.51 -20.55
C LEU A 21 3.99 6.36 -19.93
N LEU A 22 4.03 5.80 -18.73
CA LEU A 22 5.27 5.48 -18.04
C LEU A 22 5.59 4.00 -18.24
N ARG A 23 6.57 3.72 -19.08
CA ARG A 23 7.09 2.37 -19.29
C ARG A 23 8.22 2.11 -18.30
N TRP A 24 7.89 1.50 -17.18
CA TRP A 24 8.84 1.12 -16.14
C TRP A 24 8.82 -0.40 -16.00
N GLU A 25 9.40 -1.06 -16.98
CA GLU A 25 9.47 -2.52 -17.10
C GLU A 25 10.90 -2.92 -17.44
N VAL A 26 11.29 -4.14 -17.05
CA VAL A 26 12.59 -4.68 -17.43
C VAL A 26 12.62 -4.80 -18.96
N PRO A 27 13.53 -4.10 -19.65
CA PRO A 27 13.58 -4.13 -21.10
C PRO A 27 13.96 -5.51 -21.60
N GLU A 28 13.51 -5.87 -22.81
CA GLU A 28 13.97 -7.09 -23.48
C GLU A 28 15.47 -7.00 -23.73
N VAL A 29 16.19 -8.01 -23.23
CA VAL A 29 17.65 -8.07 -23.33
C VAL A 29 18.05 -9.03 -24.45
N PRO A 30 18.72 -8.53 -25.50
CA PRO A 30 19.17 -9.38 -26.60
C PRO A 30 20.22 -10.40 -26.14
N SER A 31 20.11 -11.63 -26.65
CA SER A 31 21.10 -12.67 -26.41
C SER A 31 22.28 -12.48 -27.39
N ARG A 32 23.28 -11.71 -26.95
CA ARG A 32 24.52 -11.50 -27.70
C ARG A 32 25.69 -12.17 -26.98
N MET A 33 26.48 -12.95 -27.72
CA MET A 33 27.75 -13.49 -27.24
C MET A 33 28.90 -12.54 -27.60
N VAL A 34 29.89 -12.50 -26.74
CA VAL A 34 31.06 -11.59 -26.82
C VAL A 34 32.32 -12.41 -27.08
N GLU A 35 33.15 -11.96 -28.02
CA GLU A 35 34.44 -12.58 -28.28
C GLU A 35 35.46 -12.20 -27.19
N ALA A 36 36.50 -13.03 -27.04
CA ALA A 36 37.51 -12.86 -26.00
C ALA A 36 38.20 -11.48 -26.00
N HIS A 37 38.34 -10.85 -27.18
CA HIS A 37 38.94 -9.52 -27.28
C HIS A 37 38.00 -8.37 -26.91
N GLU A 38 36.69 -8.59 -26.78
CA GLU A 38 35.69 -7.60 -26.40
C GLU A 38 35.40 -7.60 -24.89
N VAL A 39 35.85 -8.63 -24.14
CA VAL A 39 35.53 -8.82 -22.72
C VAL A 39 35.86 -7.60 -21.87
N ASP A 40 37.06 -7.04 -22.04
CA ASP A 40 37.48 -5.86 -21.26
C ASP A 40 36.61 -4.63 -21.58
N HIS A 41 36.20 -4.49 -22.82
CA HIS A 41 35.28 -3.43 -23.25
C HIS A 41 33.88 -3.59 -22.59
N GLU A 42 33.35 -4.80 -22.56
CA GLU A 42 32.04 -5.07 -21.94
C GLU A 42 32.08 -4.85 -20.42
N VAL A 43 33.18 -5.23 -19.74
CA VAL A 43 33.37 -4.93 -18.33
C VAL A 43 33.44 -3.42 -18.08
N ALA A 44 34.09 -2.66 -18.97
CA ALA A 44 34.13 -1.20 -18.89
C ALA A 44 32.74 -0.57 -19.11
N ARG A 45 31.95 -1.09 -20.09
CA ARG A 45 30.56 -0.66 -20.33
C ARG A 45 29.69 -0.87 -19.08
N LEU A 46 29.79 -2.03 -18.42
CA LEU A 46 29.08 -2.30 -17.16
C LEU A 46 29.46 -1.28 -16.09
N SER A 47 30.79 -1.04 -15.93
CA SER A 47 31.29 -0.11 -14.90
C SER A 47 30.78 1.32 -15.13
N ASP A 48 30.76 1.77 -16.39
CA ASP A 48 30.23 3.10 -16.76
C ASP A 48 28.73 3.17 -16.51
N ALA A 49 27.94 2.14 -16.90
CA ALA A 49 26.50 2.11 -16.68
C ALA A 49 26.14 2.15 -15.21
N LEU A 50 26.84 1.37 -14.34
CA LEU A 50 26.65 1.41 -12.89
C LEU A 50 26.99 2.78 -12.30
N ALA A 51 28.10 3.40 -12.71
CA ALA A 51 28.48 4.73 -12.23
C ALA A 51 27.44 5.80 -12.62
N ARG A 52 26.95 5.75 -13.85
CA ARG A 52 25.88 6.65 -14.34
C ARG A 52 24.55 6.41 -13.60
N ALA A 53 24.23 5.15 -13.30
CA ALA A 53 23.04 4.83 -12.52
C ALA A 53 23.12 5.41 -11.09
N VAL A 54 24.27 5.27 -10.43
CA VAL A 54 24.50 5.86 -9.10
C VAL A 54 24.38 7.39 -9.13
N GLU A 55 24.97 8.06 -10.12
CA GLU A 55 24.85 9.51 -10.26
C GLU A 55 23.41 9.97 -10.47
N ARG A 56 22.62 9.24 -11.29
CA ARG A 56 21.20 9.51 -11.47
C ARG A 56 20.41 9.30 -10.20
N LEU A 57 20.64 8.18 -9.48
CA LEU A 57 19.98 7.87 -8.22
C LEU A 57 20.27 8.92 -7.13
N ARG A 58 21.52 9.40 -7.04
CA ARG A 58 21.87 10.50 -6.13
C ARG A 58 21.10 11.79 -6.43
N ARG A 59 20.97 12.16 -7.71
CA ARG A 59 20.17 13.32 -8.11
C ARG A 59 18.69 13.18 -7.76
N VAL A 60 18.15 11.98 -7.96
CA VAL A 60 16.75 11.68 -7.60
C VAL A 60 16.57 11.72 -6.09
N ARG A 61 17.47 11.11 -5.32
CA ARG A 61 17.47 11.13 -3.86
C ARG A 61 17.46 12.57 -3.32
N ASP A 62 18.43 13.40 -3.78
CA ASP A 62 18.58 14.77 -3.29
C ASP A 62 17.33 15.64 -3.62
N ARG A 63 16.70 15.41 -4.76
CA ARG A 63 15.44 16.05 -5.13
C ARG A 63 14.29 15.56 -4.26
N THR A 64 14.20 14.27 -4.00
CA THR A 64 13.18 13.67 -3.13
C THR A 64 13.31 14.17 -1.69
N GLU A 65 14.53 14.24 -1.16
CA GLU A 65 14.79 14.78 0.18
C GLU A 65 14.29 16.22 0.34
N GLN A 66 14.46 17.05 -0.69
CA GLN A 66 13.98 18.44 -0.68
C GLN A 66 12.45 18.58 -0.73
N HIS A 67 11.73 17.63 -1.34
CA HIS A 67 10.28 17.74 -1.58
C HIS A 67 9.44 16.88 -0.66
N ALA A 68 9.94 15.74 -0.25
CA ALA A 68 9.21 14.75 0.52
C ALA A 68 9.84 14.44 1.89
N GLY A 69 11.14 14.70 2.05
CA GLY A 69 11.85 14.48 3.32
C GLY A 69 12.87 13.35 3.28
N PRO A 70 13.68 13.21 4.35
CA PRO A 70 14.79 12.24 4.38
C PRO A 70 14.32 10.77 4.47
N GLU A 71 13.17 10.50 5.08
CA GLU A 71 12.64 9.13 5.20
C GLU A 71 12.27 8.56 3.84
N GLU A 72 11.59 9.33 3.01
CA GLU A 72 11.21 8.96 1.64
C GLU A 72 12.43 8.87 0.72
N ALA A 73 13.44 9.70 0.94
CA ALA A 73 14.68 9.68 0.17
C ALA A 73 15.55 8.45 0.45
N ALA A 74 15.43 7.84 1.64
CA ALA A 74 16.24 6.69 2.05
C ALA A 74 16.06 5.44 1.15
N ILE A 75 14.95 5.32 0.42
CA ILE A 75 14.73 4.23 -0.53
C ILE A 75 15.79 4.23 -1.63
N PHE A 76 16.29 5.39 -2.04
CA PHE A 76 17.32 5.51 -3.07
C PHE A 76 18.70 5.15 -2.56
N ASP A 77 18.99 5.31 -1.27
CA ASP A 77 20.27 4.89 -0.67
C ASP A 77 20.46 3.37 -0.78
N VAL A 78 19.38 2.62 -0.68
CA VAL A 78 19.38 1.16 -0.91
C VAL A 78 19.71 0.82 -2.35
N GLN A 79 19.06 1.48 -3.32
CA GLN A 79 19.32 1.27 -4.74
C GLN A 79 20.75 1.66 -5.12
N ILE A 80 21.28 2.73 -4.54
CA ILE A 80 22.69 3.12 -4.69
C ILE A 80 23.62 2.02 -4.14
N SER A 81 23.34 1.50 -2.94
CA SER A 81 24.13 0.42 -2.32
C SER A 81 24.15 -0.85 -3.18
N ILE A 82 23.03 -1.21 -3.82
CA ILE A 82 22.96 -2.34 -4.76
C ILE A 82 23.86 -2.08 -5.99
N CYS A 83 23.84 -0.88 -6.56
CA CYS A 83 24.70 -0.54 -7.71
C CYS A 83 26.19 -0.52 -7.35
N GLU A 84 26.54 -0.20 -6.10
CA GLU A 84 27.91 -0.15 -5.58
C GLU A 84 28.40 -1.49 -5.03
N ASP A 85 27.53 -2.51 -4.97
CA ASP A 85 27.84 -3.82 -4.40
C ASP A 85 28.96 -4.53 -5.19
N ALA A 86 29.98 -5.00 -4.46
CA ALA A 86 31.16 -5.64 -5.04
C ALA A 86 30.86 -7.05 -5.56
N ASP A 87 29.97 -7.79 -4.88
CA ASP A 87 29.61 -9.16 -5.25
C ASP A 87 28.75 -9.15 -6.52
N LEU A 88 27.86 -8.17 -6.66
CA LEU A 88 27.11 -7.95 -7.90
C LEU A 88 28.06 -7.72 -9.08
N ARG A 89 28.99 -6.77 -8.95
CA ARG A 89 29.96 -6.45 -10.00
C ARG A 89 30.83 -7.66 -10.38
N MET A 90 31.27 -8.41 -9.39
CA MET A 90 32.11 -9.60 -9.59
C MET A 90 31.32 -10.72 -10.28
N SER A 91 30.10 -10.96 -9.89
CA SER A 91 29.21 -11.98 -10.49
C SER A 91 28.93 -11.67 -11.96
N VAL A 92 28.58 -10.41 -12.27
CA VAL A 92 28.32 -9.96 -13.64
C VAL A 92 29.60 -10.05 -14.49
N ALA A 93 30.75 -9.58 -13.98
CA ALA A 93 32.03 -9.66 -14.68
C ALA A 93 32.45 -11.12 -14.96
N THR A 94 32.06 -12.05 -14.09
CA THR A 94 32.33 -13.49 -14.31
C THR A 94 31.54 -14.00 -15.50
N LEU A 95 30.27 -13.65 -15.64
CA LEU A 95 29.46 -14.04 -16.80
C LEU A 95 29.96 -13.38 -18.10
N ILE A 96 30.40 -12.11 -18.03
CA ILE A 96 31.02 -11.43 -19.20
C ILE A 96 32.26 -12.21 -19.67
N ARG A 97 33.13 -12.66 -18.74
CA ARG A 97 34.29 -13.50 -19.08
C ARG A 97 33.93 -14.86 -19.66
N GLN A 98 32.71 -15.35 -19.42
CA GLN A 98 32.16 -16.55 -20.04
C GLN A 98 31.57 -16.29 -21.43
N GLY A 99 31.63 -15.07 -21.94
CA GLY A 99 31.19 -14.70 -23.28
C GLY A 99 29.79 -14.08 -23.37
N PHE A 100 29.16 -13.70 -22.26
CA PHE A 100 27.89 -12.95 -22.29
C PHE A 100 28.14 -11.46 -22.45
N ALA A 101 27.31 -10.76 -23.23
CA ALA A 101 27.32 -9.29 -23.27
C ALA A 101 26.93 -8.69 -21.90
N ALA A 102 27.39 -7.47 -21.60
CA ALA A 102 27.19 -6.83 -20.30
C ALA A 102 25.71 -6.77 -19.91
N GLU A 103 24.82 -6.39 -20.83
CA GLU A 103 23.38 -6.33 -20.61
C GLU A 103 22.80 -7.71 -20.25
N LYS A 104 23.22 -8.79 -20.94
CA LYS A 104 22.70 -10.12 -20.65
C LYS A 104 23.27 -10.71 -19.36
N ALA A 105 24.55 -10.49 -19.10
CA ALA A 105 25.19 -10.90 -17.85
C ALA A 105 24.53 -10.21 -16.63
N PHE A 106 24.25 -8.92 -16.71
CA PHE A 106 23.61 -8.16 -15.66
C PHE A 106 22.16 -8.63 -15.43
N ASP A 107 21.39 -8.83 -16.50
CA ASP A 107 20.02 -9.35 -16.45
C ASP A 107 19.94 -10.69 -15.71
N LEU A 108 20.81 -11.65 -16.07
CA LEU A 108 20.85 -12.98 -15.46
C LEU A 108 21.17 -12.93 -13.96
N VAL A 109 22.17 -12.13 -13.56
CA VAL A 109 22.54 -12.00 -12.13
C VAL A 109 21.41 -11.37 -11.33
N LEU A 110 20.78 -10.30 -11.83
CA LEU A 110 19.65 -9.66 -11.14
C LEU A 110 18.43 -10.58 -11.07
N LEU A 111 18.17 -11.37 -12.09
CA LEU A 111 17.09 -12.37 -12.08
C LEU A 111 17.32 -13.40 -10.97
N GLU A 112 18.54 -13.94 -10.87
CA GLU A 112 18.93 -14.89 -9.82
C GLU A 112 18.78 -14.29 -8.42
N TRP A 113 19.26 -13.05 -8.22
CA TRP A 113 19.14 -12.35 -6.94
C TRP A 113 17.68 -12.10 -6.56
N ARG A 114 16.86 -11.67 -7.51
CA ARG A 114 15.42 -11.46 -7.29
C ARG A 114 14.72 -12.74 -6.88
N GLU A 115 15.00 -13.87 -7.55
CA GLU A 115 14.46 -15.17 -7.16
C GLU A 115 14.92 -15.60 -5.77
N HIS A 116 16.19 -15.40 -5.46
CA HIS A 116 16.74 -15.72 -4.15
C HIS A 116 16.07 -14.89 -3.05
N PHE A 117 15.93 -13.58 -3.24
CA PHE A 117 15.29 -12.67 -2.30
C PHE A 117 13.80 -12.96 -2.16
N ALA A 118 13.10 -13.26 -3.24
CA ALA A 118 11.69 -13.63 -3.21
C ALA A 118 11.41 -14.92 -2.41
N ARG A 119 12.35 -15.88 -2.44
CA ARG A 119 12.26 -17.14 -1.67
C ARG A 119 12.78 -17.04 -0.24
N SER A 120 13.36 -15.90 0.15
CA SER A 120 13.91 -15.70 1.50
C SER A 120 12.82 -15.77 2.57
N THR A 121 13.14 -16.37 3.70
CA THR A 121 12.31 -16.33 4.90
C THR A 121 12.33 -14.97 5.59
N ASN A 122 13.36 -14.14 5.31
CA ASN A 122 13.49 -12.78 5.83
C ASN A 122 12.59 -11.81 5.04
N ALA A 123 11.69 -11.15 5.73
CA ALA A 123 10.75 -10.19 5.15
C ALA A 123 11.46 -9.00 4.47
N LEU A 124 12.47 -8.44 5.13
CA LEU A 124 13.26 -7.32 4.59
C LEU A 124 13.90 -7.69 3.24
N MET A 125 14.36 -8.93 3.08
CA MET A 125 14.88 -9.40 1.79
C MET A 125 13.80 -9.45 0.71
N ARG A 126 12.59 -9.91 1.04
CA ARG A 126 11.49 -9.94 0.07
C ARG A 126 11.04 -8.55 -0.36
N GLU A 127 11.04 -7.59 0.54
CA GLU A 127 10.73 -6.19 0.22
C GLU A 127 11.75 -5.57 -0.74
N ARG A 128 13.02 -6.02 -0.70
CA ARG A 128 14.08 -5.56 -1.59
C ARG A 128 13.96 -6.03 -3.05
N VAL A 129 13.04 -6.94 -3.35
CA VAL A 129 12.80 -7.40 -4.73
C VAL A 129 12.39 -6.25 -5.65
N SER A 130 11.61 -5.29 -5.16
CA SER A 130 11.24 -4.09 -5.92
C SER A 130 12.44 -3.19 -6.18
N ASP A 131 13.34 -3.00 -5.20
CA ASP A 131 14.56 -2.21 -5.36
C ASP A 131 15.51 -2.85 -6.40
N LEU A 132 15.67 -4.18 -6.34
CA LEU A 132 16.44 -4.93 -7.35
C LEU A 132 15.86 -4.75 -8.75
N THR A 133 14.53 -4.77 -8.89
CA THR A 133 13.84 -4.56 -10.17
C THR A 133 14.07 -3.14 -10.69
N ASP A 134 13.97 -2.13 -9.84
CA ASP A 134 14.22 -0.74 -10.21
C ASP A 134 15.67 -0.51 -10.65
N VAL A 135 16.64 -1.09 -9.95
CA VAL A 135 18.05 -1.06 -10.35
C VAL A 135 18.26 -1.78 -11.67
N GLN A 136 17.62 -2.95 -11.88
CA GLN A 136 17.70 -3.70 -13.13
C GLN A 136 17.22 -2.87 -14.31
N ILE A 137 16.05 -2.23 -14.21
CA ILE A 137 15.51 -1.36 -15.26
C ILE A 137 16.46 -0.21 -15.58
N ARG A 138 16.97 0.49 -14.56
CA ARG A 138 17.84 1.65 -14.73
C ARG A 138 19.15 1.30 -15.41
N VAL A 139 19.82 0.25 -14.96
CA VAL A 139 21.13 -0.15 -15.50
C VAL A 139 20.99 -0.76 -16.89
N LEU A 140 19.98 -1.60 -17.14
CA LEU A 140 19.70 -2.13 -18.46
C LEU A 140 19.35 -1.04 -19.48
N SER A 141 18.55 -0.06 -19.08
CA SER A 141 18.24 1.09 -19.95
C SER A 141 19.50 1.85 -20.37
N LEU A 142 20.48 1.99 -19.46
CA LEU A 142 21.79 2.60 -19.77
C LEU A 142 22.66 1.73 -20.67
N LEU A 143 22.69 0.42 -20.43
CA LEU A 143 23.46 -0.54 -21.25
C LEU A 143 22.90 -0.69 -22.66
N LEU A 144 21.58 -0.53 -22.84
CA LEU A 144 20.88 -0.64 -24.09
C LEU A 144 20.66 0.71 -24.80
N ASP A 145 21.23 1.81 -24.26
CA ASP A 145 21.05 3.19 -24.76
C ASP A 145 19.58 3.58 -24.99
N LEU A 146 18.67 3.08 -24.11
CA LEU A 146 17.26 3.41 -24.17
C LEU A 146 17.02 4.86 -23.70
N PRO A 147 15.97 5.52 -24.22
CA PRO A 147 15.59 6.85 -23.75
C PRO A 147 15.35 6.85 -22.23
N ASP A 148 15.80 7.92 -21.58
CA ASP A 148 15.60 8.10 -20.15
C ASP A 148 14.11 8.39 -19.89
N HIS A 149 13.43 7.48 -19.27
CA HIS A 149 12.06 7.65 -18.79
C HIS A 149 12.09 8.09 -17.32
N ASP A 150 12.59 9.32 -17.08
CA ASP A 150 12.49 9.92 -15.74
C ASP A 150 11.02 10.25 -15.46
N PRO A 151 10.38 9.60 -14.46
CA PRO A 151 8.99 9.87 -14.08
C PRO A 151 8.74 11.32 -13.63
N VAL A 152 9.81 12.06 -13.35
CA VAL A 152 9.76 13.47 -12.91
C VAL A 152 9.53 14.45 -14.06
N GLY A 153 9.55 13.98 -15.31
CA GLY A 153 9.44 14.84 -16.52
C GLY A 153 8.04 15.35 -16.86
N LEU A 154 7.02 15.17 -16.00
CA LEU A 154 5.70 15.74 -16.24
C LEU A 154 5.70 17.26 -16.03
N PRO A 155 5.30 18.07 -17.04
CA PRO A 155 5.16 19.50 -16.83
C PRO A 155 4.12 19.80 -15.76
N LYS A 156 4.42 20.73 -14.85
CA LYS A 156 3.44 21.17 -13.84
C LYS A 156 2.14 21.62 -14.50
N GLY A 157 1.02 21.18 -13.94
CA GLY A 157 -0.31 21.50 -14.43
C GLY A 157 -0.73 20.76 -15.71
N SER A 158 -0.02 19.71 -16.11
CA SER A 158 -0.38 18.90 -17.30
C SER A 158 -1.71 18.17 -17.15
N ASN A 159 -2.23 18.00 -15.94
CA ASN A 159 -3.45 17.23 -15.64
C ASN A 159 -3.48 15.88 -16.36
N ALA A 160 -2.33 15.17 -16.34
CA ALA A 160 -2.16 13.95 -17.09
C ALA A 160 -2.76 12.74 -16.36
N ILE A 161 -3.27 11.79 -17.14
CA ILE A 161 -3.60 10.45 -16.65
C ILE A 161 -2.33 9.61 -16.78
N LEU A 162 -1.75 9.23 -15.63
CA LEU A 162 -0.60 8.35 -15.59
C LEU A 162 -1.04 6.92 -15.90
N VAL A 163 -0.48 6.34 -16.96
CA VAL A 163 -0.70 4.93 -17.33
C VAL A 163 0.63 4.20 -17.22
N THR A 164 0.67 3.14 -16.41
CA THR A 164 1.88 2.34 -16.17
C THR A 164 1.51 0.88 -15.92
N HIS A 165 2.48 -0.04 -16.09
CA HIS A 165 2.23 -1.44 -15.76
C HIS A 165 1.97 -1.62 -14.25
N ASP A 166 2.86 -1.08 -13.41
CA ASP A 166 2.72 -1.02 -11.95
C ASP A 166 3.40 0.24 -11.43
N LEU A 167 3.13 0.61 -10.20
CA LEU A 167 3.71 1.78 -9.57
C LEU A 167 4.46 1.36 -8.30
N THR A 168 5.78 1.29 -8.41
CA THR A 168 6.64 0.96 -7.27
C THR A 168 6.69 2.10 -6.25
N PRO A 169 7.04 1.82 -4.98
CA PRO A 169 7.21 2.87 -3.97
C PRO A 169 8.19 3.95 -4.40
N SER A 170 9.30 3.58 -5.04
CA SER A 170 10.30 4.53 -5.53
C SER A 170 9.79 5.45 -6.65
N LEU A 171 8.92 4.94 -7.52
CA LEU A 171 8.23 5.76 -8.53
C LEU A 171 7.21 6.70 -7.91
N THR A 172 6.46 6.18 -6.92
CA THR A 172 5.43 6.93 -6.21
C THR A 172 5.95 8.22 -5.59
N VAL A 173 7.11 8.14 -4.93
CA VAL A 173 7.75 9.29 -4.27
C VAL A 173 8.27 10.33 -5.28
N GLN A 174 8.55 9.91 -6.51
CA GLN A 174 9.03 10.79 -7.59
C GLN A 174 7.92 11.51 -8.34
N LEU A 175 6.65 11.10 -8.16
CA LEU A 175 5.54 11.69 -8.90
C LEU A 175 5.22 13.11 -8.45
N ASP A 176 5.16 14.05 -9.41
CA ASP A 176 4.60 15.37 -9.15
C ASP A 176 3.07 15.28 -9.08
N ARG A 177 2.56 15.37 -7.85
CA ARG A 177 1.12 15.26 -7.52
C ARG A 177 0.29 16.36 -8.20
N GLU A 178 0.86 17.53 -8.47
CA GLU A 178 0.17 18.63 -9.14
C GLU A 178 0.04 18.44 -10.65
N ALA A 179 0.85 17.52 -11.22
CA ALA A 179 0.85 17.23 -12.65
C ALA A 179 -0.08 16.06 -13.04
N ILE A 180 -0.47 15.22 -12.06
CA ILE A 180 -1.26 14.00 -12.28
C ILE A 180 -2.71 14.22 -11.86
N ALA A 181 -3.63 13.95 -12.80
CA ALA A 181 -5.07 14.02 -12.56
C ALA A 181 -5.70 12.65 -12.23
N GLY A 182 -5.06 11.55 -12.59
CA GLY A 182 -5.54 10.20 -12.32
C GLY A 182 -4.50 9.14 -12.64
N ILE A 183 -4.71 7.92 -12.13
CA ILE A 183 -3.77 6.79 -12.24
C ILE A 183 -4.46 5.57 -12.83
N ALA A 184 -3.84 4.95 -13.83
CA ALA A 184 -4.29 3.71 -14.44
C ALA A 184 -3.14 2.70 -14.49
N THR A 185 -3.35 1.46 -14.02
CA THR A 185 -2.30 0.43 -14.02
C THR A 185 -2.79 -0.88 -14.62
N ASP A 186 -1.90 -1.59 -15.33
CA ASP A 186 -2.17 -2.92 -15.87
C ASP A 186 -2.25 -3.96 -14.76
N ALA A 187 -1.34 -3.89 -13.79
CA ALA A 187 -1.35 -4.71 -12.59
C ALA A 187 -2.16 -4.07 -11.45
N GLY A 188 -2.36 -4.85 -10.39
CA GLY A 188 -2.91 -4.36 -9.13
C GLY A 188 -4.32 -4.88 -8.80
N THR A 189 -4.66 -4.69 -7.52
CA THR A 189 -5.95 -5.03 -6.91
C THR A 189 -6.46 -3.84 -6.10
N ARG A 190 -7.67 -3.94 -5.54
CA ARG A 190 -8.21 -2.89 -4.64
C ARG A 190 -7.35 -2.59 -3.42
N THR A 191 -6.52 -3.53 -3.02
CA THR A 191 -5.63 -3.44 -1.86
C THR A 191 -4.17 -3.23 -2.25
N SER A 192 -3.87 -3.02 -3.53
CA SER A 192 -2.50 -2.72 -3.98
C SER A 192 -2.02 -1.37 -3.47
N HIS A 193 -0.71 -1.20 -3.39
CA HIS A 193 -0.08 0.06 -2.97
C HIS A 193 -0.60 1.26 -3.78
N VAL A 194 -0.74 1.10 -5.09
CA VAL A 194 -1.30 2.13 -6.00
C VAL A 194 -2.72 2.53 -5.61
N ALA A 195 -3.57 1.56 -5.29
CA ALA A 195 -4.95 1.82 -4.91
C ALA A 195 -5.06 2.59 -3.58
N ILE A 196 -4.22 2.23 -2.60
CA ILE A 196 -4.12 2.93 -1.31
C ILE A 196 -3.64 4.36 -1.52
N LEU A 197 -2.55 4.52 -2.29
CA LEU A 197 -1.99 5.83 -2.62
C LEU A 197 -3.01 6.73 -3.32
N ALA A 198 -3.67 6.25 -4.36
CA ALA A 198 -4.64 7.03 -5.12
C ALA A 198 -5.78 7.54 -4.22
N ARG A 199 -6.29 6.69 -3.32
CA ARG A 199 -7.29 7.09 -2.32
C ARG A 199 -6.78 8.13 -1.36
N SER A 200 -5.57 7.99 -0.83
CA SER A 200 -4.97 8.96 0.10
C SER A 200 -4.74 10.33 -0.55
N LEU A 201 -4.47 10.34 -1.86
CA LEU A 201 -4.29 11.56 -2.65
C LEU A 201 -5.60 12.13 -3.21
N GLY A 202 -6.72 11.41 -3.10
CA GLY A 202 -7.98 11.79 -3.72
C GLY A 202 -7.95 11.79 -5.26
N LEU A 203 -7.05 11.00 -5.87
CA LEU A 203 -6.92 10.87 -7.31
C LEU A 203 -7.79 9.72 -7.83
N PRO A 204 -8.59 9.90 -8.89
CA PRO A 204 -9.26 8.82 -9.57
C PRO A 204 -8.27 7.74 -10.00
N ALA A 205 -8.60 6.45 -9.76
CA ALA A 205 -7.70 5.37 -10.15
C ALA A 205 -8.42 4.11 -10.59
N VAL A 206 -7.85 3.46 -11.62
CA VAL A 206 -8.25 2.15 -12.14
C VAL A 206 -7.03 1.25 -12.18
N VAL A 207 -7.13 0.05 -11.62
CA VAL A 207 -6.05 -0.94 -11.61
C VAL A 207 -6.50 -2.23 -12.29
N GLY A 208 -5.55 -3.09 -12.68
CA GLY A 208 -5.88 -4.38 -13.30
C GLY A 208 -6.38 -4.26 -14.75
N LEU A 209 -5.87 -3.31 -15.52
CA LEU A 209 -6.23 -3.12 -16.94
C LEU A 209 -5.59 -4.14 -17.88
N LEU A 210 -4.65 -4.95 -17.39
CA LEU A 210 -3.96 -6.07 -18.02
C LEU A 210 -2.91 -5.67 -19.08
N ASP A 211 -3.30 -5.02 -20.17
CA ASP A 211 -2.44 -4.74 -21.34
C ASP A 211 -2.59 -3.31 -21.89
N ALA A 212 -3.12 -2.38 -21.10
CA ALA A 212 -3.34 -0.99 -21.52
C ALA A 212 -2.03 -0.28 -21.90
N THR A 213 -0.93 -0.52 -21.18
CA THR A 213 0.39 0.08 -21.48
C THR A 213 0.94 -0.34 -22.85
N ALA A 214 0.63 -1.54 -23.31
CA ALA A 214 1.09 -2.06 -24.59
C ALA A 214 0.32 -1.47 -25.79
N ARG A 215 -0.92 -1.02 -25.57
CA ARG A 215 -1.84 -0.61 -26.63
C ARG A 215 -2.00 0.90 -26.73
N ILE A 216 -1.93 1.62 -25.62
CA ILE A 216 -2.18 3.07 -25.56
C ILE A 216 -0.99 3.83 -26.12
N LYS A 217 -1.29 4.87 -26.90
CA LYS A 217 -0.29 5.79 -27.44
C LYS A 217 -0.01 6.93 -26.46
N PRO A 218 1.26 7.30 -26.23
CA PRO A 218 1.60 8.45 -25.42
C PRO A 218 0.94 9.72 -25.97
N GLY A 219 0.41 10.58 -25.09
CA GLY A 219 -0.22 11.84 -25.44
C GLY A 219 -1.64 11.74 -25.98
N ALA A 220 -2.20 10.52 -26.14
CA ALA A 220 -3.61 10.34 -26.48
C ALA A 220 -4.51 10.99 -25.41
N VAL A 221 -5.64 11.53 -25.81
CA VAL A 221 -6.65 11.99 -24.81
C VAL A 221 -7.38 10.78 -24.27
N ALA A 222 -7.55 10.73 -22.95
CA ALA A 222 -8.31 9.66 -22.31
C ALA A 222 -9.31 10.21 -21.28
N VAL A 223 -10.30 9.39 -20.98
CA VAL A 223 -11.18 9.51 -19.83
C VAL A 223 -10.88 8.38 -18.87
N LEU A 224 -10.60 8.70 -17.63
CA LEU A 224 -10.47 7.75 -16.53
C LEU A 224 -11.68 7.87 -15.62
N ASP A 225 -12.48 6.82 -15.54
CA ASP A 225 -13.62 6.67 -14.63
C ASP A 225 -13.23 5.70 -13.49
N GLY A 226 -12.66 6.26 -12.45
CA GLY A 226 -12.24 5.50 -11.27
C GLY A 226 -13.41 4.94 -10.47
N THR A 227 -14.60 5.54 -10.58
CA THR A 227 -15.83 5.07 -9.93
C THR A 227 -16.30 3.73 -10.53
N HIS A 228 -16.24 3.59 -11.86
CA HIS A 228 -16.69 2.39 -12.56
C HIS A 228 -15.54 1.45 -13.01
N GLY A 229 -14.28 1.84 -12.81
CA GLY A 229 -13.14 1.02 -13.22
C GLY A 229 -12.90 1.02 -14.73
N ILE A 230 -13.08 2.16 -15.41
CA ILE A 230 -13.02 2.26 -16.87
C ILE A 230 -11.98 3.29 -17.31
N LEU A 231 -11.18 2.93 -18.31
CA LEU A 231 -10.32 3.83 -19.06
C LEU A 231 -10.75 3.85 -20.53
N VAL A 232 -11.07 5.03 -21.07
CA VAL A 232 -11.48 5.23 -22.48
C VAL A 232 -10.41 6.06 -23.17
N CYS A 233 -9.74 5.50 -24.18
CA CYS A 233 -8.76 6.18 -25.00
C CYS A 233 -9.35 6.69 -26.30
N ASP A 234 -8.89 7.85 -26.76
CA ASP A 234 -9.35 8.55 -27.95
C ASP A 234 -10.91 8.66 -28.00
N PRO A 235 -11.55 9.16 -26.89
CA PRO A 235 -12.99 9.33 -26.84
C PRO A 235 -13.45 10.39 -27.85
N THR A 236 -14.68 10.20 -28.40
CA THR A 236 -15.29 11.24 -29.24
C THR A 236 -15.61 12.49 -28.41
N PRO A 237 -15.76 13.67 -29.05
CA PRO A 237 -16.12 14.90 -28.35
C PRO A 237 -17.43 14.78 -27.53
N GLU A 238 -18.41 14.05 -28.05
CA GLU A 238 -19.70 13.79 -27.39
C GLU A 238 -19.49 12.99 -26.12
N ARG A 239 -18.64 11.97 -26.18
CA ARG A 239 -18.31 11.10 -25.03
C ARG A 239 -17.54 11.86 -23.95
N ILE A 240 -16.61 12.75 -24.36
CA ILE A 240 -15.94 13.65 -23.43
C ILE A 240 -16.96 14.57 -22.72
N ALA A 241 -17.90 15.14 -23.45
CA ALA A 241 -18.93 16.01 -22.88
C ALA A 241 -19.82 15.25 -21.86
N GLU A 242 -20.20 14.01 -22.19
CA GLU A 242 -20.96 13.12 -21.28
C GLU A 242 -20.18 12.88 -19.97
N TYR A 243 -18.93 12.45 -20.06
CA TYR A 243 -18.13 12.19 -18.86
C TYR A 243 -17.82 13.46 -18.03
N ARG A 244 -17.62 14.59 -18.69
CA ARG A 244 -17.48 15.89 -17.98
C ARG A 244 -18.75 16.28 -17.24
N THR A 245 -19.92 15.99 -17.81
CA THR A 245 -21.20 16.23 -17.16
C THR A 245 -21.35 15.32 -15.95
N ARG A 246 -21.05 14.02 -16.07
CA ARG A 246 -21.04 13.07 -14.96
C ARG A 246 -20.07 13.48 -13.85
N ALA A 247 -18.85 13.85 -14.22
CA ALA A 247 -17.84 14.33 -13.24
C ALA A 247 -18.33 15.55 -12.44
N ARG A 248 -19.02 16.49 -13.12
CA ARG A 248 -19.61 17.65 -12.46
C ARG A 248 -20.71 17.27 -11.52
N VAL A 249 -21.62 16.38 -11.92
CA VAL A 249 -22.71 15.90 -11.06
C VAL A 249 -22.16 15.20 -9.82
N GLU A 250 -21.17 14.28 -9.99
CA GLU A 250 -20.52 13.61 -8.86
C GLU A 250 -19.85 14.61 -7.90
N GLN A 251 -19.17 15.64 -8.43
CA GLN A 251 -18.57 16.69 -7.61
C GLN A 251 -19.62 17.56 -6.88
N GLU A 252 -20.73 17.89 -7.54
CA GLU A 252 -21.82 18.64 -6.94
C GLU A 252 -22.49 17.84 -5.82
N GLU A 253 -22.71 16.55 -6.05
CA GLU A 253 -23.24 15.61 -5.03
C GLU A 253 -22.27 15.48 -3.85
N ALA A 254 -20.99 15.30 -4.09
CA ALA A 254 -19.98 15.24 -3.01
C ALA A 254 -19.93 16.53 -2.19
N ARG A 255 -19.99 17.71 -2.87
CA ARG A 255 -20.06 19.00 -2.18
C ARG A 255 -21.38 19.20 -1.42
N PHE A 256 -22.48 18.71 -1.98
CA PHE A 256 -23.77 18.75 -1.31
C PHE A 256 -23.73 17.89 -0.03
N MET A 257 -23.21 16.66 -0.13
CA MET A 257 -23.05 15.77 1.03
C MET A 257 -22.13 16.35 2.10
N GLN A 258 -21.04 17.03 1.72
CA GLN A 258 -20.15 17.69 2.67
C GLN A 258 -20.83 18.78 3.50
N ARG A 259 -21.89 19.43 3.00
CA ARG A 259 -22.65 20.41 3.79
C ARG A 259 -23.39 19.77 4.97
N TYR A 260 -23.85 18.54 4.78
CA TYR A 260 -24.54 17.77 5.83
C TYR A 260 -23.58 17.05 6.79
N ALA A 261 -22.29 16.98 6.46
CA ALA A 261 -21.30 16.28 7.28
C ALA A 261 -21.20 16.81 8.73
N ARG A 262 -21.66 18.03 8.98
CA ARG A 262 -21.62 18.66 10.31
C ARG A 262 -23.00 18.78 10.95
N GLU A 263 -24.04 18.31 10.28
CA GLU A 263 -25.40 18.35 10.81
C GLU A 263 -25.67 17.10 11.65
N GLU A 264 -26.44 17.24 12.71
CA GLU A 264 -26.86 16.10 13.51
C GLU A 264 -27.79 15.19 12.68
N ALA A 265 -27.52 13.89 12.68
CA ALA A 265 -28.41 12.92 12.04
C ALA A 265 -29.64 12.68 12.92
N ILE A 266 -30.78 13.26 12.51
CA ILE A 266 -32.05 13.19 13.24
C ILE A 266 -33.09 12.52 12.33
N THR A 267 -33.77 11.50 12.83
CA THR A 267 -34.87 10.83 12.12
C THR A 267 -36.11 11.74 12.06
N ALA A 268 -37.07 11.40 11.17
CA ALA A 268 -38.28 12.17 11.02
C ALA A 268 -39.17 12.27 12.29
N ASP A 269 -39.02 11.34 13.22
CA ASP A 269 -39.65 11.32 14.53
C ASP A 269 -38.83 11.98 15.65
N GLY A 270 -37.69 12.63 15.28
CA GLY A 270 -36.88 13.44 16.20
C GLY A 270 -35.80 12.66 16.97
N MET A 271 -35.55 11.39 16.66
CA MET A 271 -34.51 10.60 17.32
C MET A 271 -33.13 10.92 16.72
N ARG A 272 -32.15 11.29 17.57
CA ARG A 272 -30.78 11.48 17.14
C ARG A 272 -30.06 10.14 16.94
N ILE A 273 -29.44 9.98 15.79
CA ILE A 273 -28.61 8.81 15.44
C ILE A 273 -27.13 9.20 15.44
N THR A 274 -26.34 8.50 16.20
CA THR A 274 -24.86 8.67 16.18
C THR A 274 -24.26 7.97 14.99
N LEU A 275 -23.62 8.70 14.09
CA LEU A 275 -22.94 8.16 12.92
C LEU A 275 -21.45 7.97 13.22
N ARG A 276 -20.94 6.75 13.01
CA ARG A 276 -19.53 6.44 13.24
C ARG A 276 -18.89 5.83 11.99
N ALA A 277 -17.60 6.12 11.80
CA ALA A 277 -16.85 5.59 10.68
C ALA A 277 -16.46 4.12 10.90
N ASN A 278 -16.33 3.37 9.81
CA ASN A 278 -15.49 2.18 9.72
C ASN A 278 -14.12 2.60 9.21
N VAL A 279 -13.03 2.19 9.88
CA VAL A 279 -11.65 2.52 9.54
C VAL A 279 -10.88 1.22 9.35
N ASP A 280 -10.35 1.03 8.15
CA ASP A 280 -9.53 -0.13 7.82
C ASP A 280 -8.03 0.22 7.91
N MET A 281 -7.65 1.43 7.46
CA MET A 281 -6.29 1.92 7.53
C MET A 281 -6.21 3.19 8.37
N PRO A 282 -5.16 3.37 9.22
CA PRO A 282 -5.00 4.58 10.02
C PRO A 282 -4.98 5.88 9.21
N ASP A 283 -4.56 5.82 7.94
CA ASP A 283 -4.51 6.95 7.02
C ASP A 283 -5.90 7.45 6.59
N GLU A 284 -6.93 6.61 6.66
CA GLU A 284 -8.31 6.94 6.32
C GLU A 284 -9.03 7.71 7.45
N ALA A 285 -8.45 7.72 8.65
CA ALA A 285 -9.09 8.32 9.84
C ALA A 285 -9.41 9.80 9.67
N ALA A 286 -8.51 10.58 9.07
CA ALA A 286 -8.71 12.01 8.85
C ALA A 286 -9.86 12.28 7.86
N ALA A 287 -9.99 11.46 6.81
CA ALA A 287 -11.09 11.55 5.85
C ALA A 287 -12.44 11.21 6.51
N GLY A 288 -12.47 10.15 7.33
CA GLY A 288 -13.65 9.77 8.10
C GLY A 288 -14.13 10.86 9.05
N ALA A 289 -13.21 11.47 9.79
CA ALA A 289 -13.51 12.59 10.70
C ALA A 289 -14.02 13.83 9.93
N SER A 290 -13.39 14.17 8.81
CA SER A 290 -13.83 15.31 7.97
C SER A 290 -15.20 15.10 7.32
N SER A 291 -15.63 13.85 7.14
CA SER A 291 -16.95 13.48 6.63
C SER A 291 -18.06 13.56 7.69
N GLY A 292 -17.77 14.01 8.91
CA GLY A 292 -18.74 14.24 9.97
C GLY A 292 -19.02 13.02 10.87
N ALA A 293 -18.17 11.99 10.83
CA ALA A 293 -18.33 10.86 11.72
C ALA A 293 -18.01 11.24 13.19
N GLU A 294 -18.91 10.85 14.09
CA GLU A 294 -18.84 11.09 15.53
C GLU A 294 -18.03 9.97 16.24
N GLY A 295 -16.85 9.65 15.70
CA GLY A 295 -15.97 8.62 16.20
C GLY A 295 -15.88 7.41 15.26
N VAL A 296 -15.22 6.37 15.74
CA VAL A 296 -15.04 5.11 15.02
C VAL A 296 -15.91 4.03 15.64
N GLY A 297 -16.81 3.47 14.83
CA GLY A 297 -17.64 2.33 15.22
C GLY A 297 -16.90 1.01 15.14
N LEU A 298 -15.99 0.91 14.17
CA LEU A 298 -15.14 -0.27 13.97
C LEU A 298 -13.82 0.14 13.31
N MET A 299 -12.71 -0.01 14.03
CA MET A 299 -11.38 -0.07 13.44
C MET A 299 -10.98 -1.54 13.29
N ARG A 300 -10.67 -1.95 12.05
CA ARG A 300 -10.18 -3.29 11.76
C ARG A 300 -8.66 -3.32 11.84
N THR A 301 -8.13 -4.24 12.67
CA THR A 301 -6.67 -4.36 12.90
C THR A 301 -5.99 -5.37 11.99
N GLU A 302 -6.76 -6.13 11.20
CA GLU A 302 -6.25 -7.12 10.24
C GLU A 302 -5.37 -6.49 9.17
N PHE A 303 -5.70 -5.26 8.74
CA PHE A 303 -4.92 -4.53 7.74
C PHE A 303 -3.52 -4.14 8.21
N LEU A 304 -3.28 -4.14 9.52
CA LEU A 304 -1.93 -3.98 10.08
C LEU A 304 -1.08 -5.27 9.94
N VAL A 305 -1.70 -6.39 9.58
CA VAL A 305 -1.07 -7.73 9.51
C VAL A 305 -1.01 -8.27 8.09
N VAL A 306 -2.09 -8.10 7.32
CA VAL A 306 -2.23 -8.67 5.98
C VAL A 306 -1.16 -8.13 5.03
N GLY A 307 -0.49 -9.06 4.32
CA GLY A 307 0.57 -8.74 3.37
C GLY A 307 1.96 -8.54 4.00
N ARG A 308 2.09 -8.64 5.31
CA ARG A 308 3.38 -8.59 6.01
C ARG A 308 3.99 -9.97 6.20
N ALA A 309 5.29 -10.00 6.41
CA ALA A 309 6.04 -11.21 6.69
C ALA A 309 6.14 -11.53 8.21
N ALA A 310 5.82 -10.57 9.08
CA ALA A 310 5.81 -10.72 10.52
C ALA A 310 4.64 -9.95 11.13
N MET A 311 4.24 -10.35 12.34
CA MET A 311 3.25 -9.60 13.12
C MET A 311 3.81 -8.22 13.46
N PRO A 312 2.97 -7.16 13.43
CA PRO A 312 3.39 -5.82 13.84
C PRO A 312 3.80 -5.83 15.32
N ASP A 313 4.86 -5.11 15.64
CA ASP A 313 5.31 -4.98 17.02
C ASP A 313 4.40 -4.05 17.86
N GLU A 314 4.71 -3.89 19.16
CA GLU A 314 3.94 -3.08 20.10
C GLU A 314 3.94 -1.59 19.71
N ASP A 315 5.06 -1.07 19.22
CA ASP A 315 5.22 0.36 18.92
C ASP A 315 4.55 0.71 17.58
N GLU A 316 4.66 -0.14 16.57
CA GLU A 316 3.93 0.03 15.31
C GLU A 316 2.41 0.08 15.52
N GLN A 317 1.88 -0.86 16.30
CA GLN A 317 0.46 -0.90 16.63
C GLN A 317 0.04 0.33 17.45
N PHE A 318 0.84 0.70 18.45
CA PHE A 318 0.61 1.90 19.26
C PHE A 318 0.50 3.16 18.39
N ALA A 319 1.45 3.37 17.48
CA ALA A 319 1.45 4.53 16.60
C ALA A 319 0.20 4.57 15.69
N ALA A 320 -0.19 3.40 15.14
CA ALA A 320 -1.40 3.28 14.33
C ALA A 320 -2.67 3.67 15.11
N TYR A 321 -2.83 3.17 16.33
CA TYR A 321 -3.98 3.45 17.16
C TYR A 321 -4.05 4.91 17.61
N VAL A 322 -2.92 5.50 18.01
CA VAL A 322 -2.82 6.92 18.40
C VAL A 322 -3.19 7.84 17.23
N LYS A 323 -2.78 7.52 16.02
CA LYS A 323 -3.14 8.29 14.82
C LYS A 323 -4.65 8.36 14.63
N VAL A 324 -5.35 7.24 14.79
CA VAL A 324 -6.82 7.19 14.68
C VAL A 324 -7.50 7.94 15.84
N LEU A 325 -7.01 7.76 17.07
CA LEU A 325 -7.54 8.47 18.25
C LEU A 325 -7.43 9.97 18.11
N HIS A 326 -6.30 10.49 17.63
CA HIS A 326 -6.11 11.93 17.42
C HIS A 326 -7.02 12.48 16.33
N ALA A 327 -7.25 11.73 15.24
CA ALA A 327 -8.11 12.16 14.14
C ALA A 327 -9.57 12.32 14.58
N PHE A 328 -10.04 11.50 15.51
CA PHE A 328 -11.43 11.50 15.98
C PHE A 328 -11.65 12.17 17.34
N ALA A 329 -10.61 12.70 18.00
CA ALA A 329 -10.77 13.37 19.29
C ALA A 329 -11.81 14.52 19.19
N PRO A 330 -12.73 14.65 20.18
CA PRO A 330 -12.85 13.90 21.44
C PRO A 330 -13.76 12.66 21.38
N HIS A 331 -14.12 12.20 20.21
CA HIS A 331 -15.09 11.11 20.01
C HIS A 331 -14.48 9.72 20.27
N PRO A 332 -15.32 8.72 20.62
CA PRO A 332 -14.84 7.39 20.93
C PRO A 332 -14.37 6.63 19.68
N VAL A 333 -13.34 5.80 19.88
CA VAL A 333 -12.76 4.91 18.86
C VAL A 333 -12.87 3.47 19.35
N VAL A 334 -13.70 2.68 18.67
CA VAL A 334 -13.81 1.23 18.94
C VAL A 334 -12.80 0.49 18.07
N ILE A 335 -11.84 -0.19 18.70
CA ILE A 335 -10.81 -0.97 18.02
C ILE A 335 -11.10 -2.45 18.23
N ARG A 336 -11.31 -3.18 17.13
CA ARG A 336 -11.48 -4.61 17.15
C ARG A 336 -10.13 -5.30 17.28
N THR A 337 -10.00 -6.23 18.23
CA THR A 337 -8.82 -7.10 18.30
C THR A 337 -8.74 -7.99 17.06
N TYR A 338 -7.61 -8.67 16.87
CA TYR A 338 -7.36 -9.44 15.66
C TYR A 338 -8.53 -10.37 15.29
N ASP A 339 -8.99 -10.25 14.03
CA ASP A 339 -9.94 -11.17 13.39
C ASP A 339 -9.28 -11.81 12.16
N ILE A 340 -8.15 -12.46 12.37
CA ILE A 340 -7.37 -13.17 11.37
C ILE A 340 -7.35 -14.67 11.67
N GLY A 341 -7.26 -15.47 10.62
CA GLY A 341 -7.18 -16.94 10.67
C GLY A 341 -5.92 -17.46 9.99
N GLY A 342 -5.71 -18.77 10.05
CA GLY A 342 -4.48 -19.44 9.69
C GLY A 342 -3.91 -19.15 8.29
N ASP A 343 -4.75 -18.89 7.30
CA ASP A 343 -4.37 -18.57 5.92
C ASP A 343 -3.83 -17.14 5.71
N LYS A 344 -4.10 -16.24 6.69
CA LYS A 344 -3.75 -14.81 6.60
C LYS A 344 -2.67 -14.39 7.60
N LEU A 345 -2.19 -15.31 8.41
CA LEU A 345 -1.13 -15.01 9.37
C LEU A 345 0.24 -15.06 8.71
N PRO A 346 1.10 -14.05 8.92
CA PRO A 346 2.47 -14.03 8.39
C PRO A 346 3.38 -15.10 9.00
N ILE A 347 2.95 -15.72 10.09
CA ILE A 347 3.69 -16.76 10.81
C ILE A 347 3.26 -18.11 10.24
N GLY A 348 4.14 -18.77 9.49
CA GLY A 348 3.88 -20.10 8.94
C GLY A 348 3.68 -21.18 10.04
N GLY A 349 3.08 -22.32 9.66
CA GLY A 349 2.95 -23.48 10.56
C GLY A 349 1.56 -23.68 11.16
N PHE A 350 0.55 -22.98 10.67
CA PHE A 350 -0.84 -23.22 11.09
C PHE A 350 -1.51 -24.32 10.27
N PRO A 351 -2.36 -25.15 10.88
CA PRO A 351 -3.06 -26.19 10.16
C PRO A 351 -3.99 -25.61 9.10
N HIS A 352 -3.97 -26.20 7.92
CA HIS A 352 -4.94 -25.88 6.88
C HIS A 352 -6.30 -26.45 7.29
N GLU A 353 -7.26 -25.55 7.52
CA GLU A 353 -8.62 -25.93 7.92
C GLU A 353 -9.55 -25.95 6.70
N PRO A 354 -10.43 -26.96 6.59
CA PRO A 354 -11.41 -27.03 5.50
C PRO A 354 -12.42 -25.88 5.51
N ASN A 355 -12.62 -25.24 6.66
CA ASN A 355 -13.57 -24.14 6.84
C ASN A 355 -12.96 -23.03 7.72
N PRO A 356 -12.02 -22.21 7.17
CA PRO A 356 -11.26 -21.22 7.94
C PRO A 356 -12.11 -20.14 8.60
N PHE A 357 -13.30 -19.84 8.05
CA PHE A 357 -14.20 -18.81 8.60
C PHE A 357 -14.78 -19.19 9.96
N LEU A 358 -14.94 -20.47 10.25
CA LEU A 358 -15.48 -20.99 11.50
C LEU A 358 -14.45 -21.71 12.38
N GLY A 359 -13.20 -21.73 11.93
CA GLY A 359 -12.10 -22.45 12.54
C GLY A 359 -11.31 -21.64 13.57
N TRP A 360 -10.01 -21.89 13.60
CA TRP A 360 -9.04 -21.25 14.49
C TRP A 360 -8.67 -19.85 13.99
N ARG A 361 -9.39 -18.86 14.48
CA ARG A 361 -9.24 -17.45 14.15
C ARG A 361 -9.72 -16.55 15.27
N ALA A 362 -9.51 -15.26 15.13
CA ALA A 362 -10.03 -14.22 16.02
C ALA A 362 -9.69 -14.49 17.48
N ILE A 363 -10.67 -14.40 18.38
CA ILE A 363 -10.47 -14.62 19.82
C ILE A 363 -9.90 -16.00 20.12
N ARG A 364 -10.24 -17.04 19.34
CA ARG A 364 -9.72 -18.40 19.54
C ARG A 364 -8.21 -18.45 19.34
N MET A 365 -7.72 -17.82 18.29
CA MET A 365 -6.29 -17.65 18.02
C MET A 365 -5.62 -16.82 19.13
N CYS A 366 -6.25 -15.72 19.53
CA CYS A 366 -5.74 -14.82 20.56
C CYS A 366 -5.58 -15.51 21.93
N LEU A 367 -6.50 -16.37 22.28
CA LEU A 367 -6.45 -17.12 23.55
C LEU A 367 -5.47 -18.30 23.50
N ASP A 368 -5.30 -18.93 22.34
CA ASP A 368 -4.33 -20.01 22.11
C ASP A 368 -2.89 -19.50 21.99
N LYS A 369 -2.71 -18.26 21.53
CA LYS A 369 -1.41 -17.57 21.37
C LYS A 369 -1.36 -16.27 22.19
N PRO A 370 -1.39 -16.35 23.52
CA PRO A 370 -1.49 -15.17 24.38
C PRO A 370 -0.30 -14.23 24.24
N GLU A 371 0.87 -14.72 23.85
CA GLU A 371 2.07 -13.90 23.59
C GLU A 371 1.84 -12.91 22.43
N ILE A 372 1.16 -13.33 21.36
CA ILE A 372 0.81 -12.45 20.24
C ILE A 372 -0.28 -11.46 20.66
N PHE A 373 -1.30 -11.96 21.36
CA PHE A 373 -2.42 -11.13 21.80
C PHE A 373 -1.99 -10.06 22.80
N LYS A 374 -1.10 -10.37 23.74
CA LYS A 374 -0.59 -9.40 24.72
C LYS A 374 0.18 -8.24 24.07
N VAL A 375 0.88 -8.45 22.96
CA VAL A 375 1.51 -7.37 22.20
C VAL A 375 0.45 -6.37 21.76
N GLN A 376 -0.65 -6.83 21.16
CA GLN A 376 -1.77 -5.98 20.76
C GLN A 376 -2.43 -5.31 21.97
N LEU A 377 -2.68 -6.05 23.06
CA LEU A 377 -3.31 -5.51 24.27
C LEU A 377 -2.46 -4.40 24.91
N ARG A 378 -1.15 -4.57 25.00
CA ARG A 378 -0.26 -3.52 25.51
C ARG A 378 -0.30 -2.27 24.65
N ALA A 379 -0.26 -2.42 23.32
CA ALA A 379 -0.38 -1.30 22.39
C ALA A 379 -1.73 -0.54 22.58
N LEU A 380 -2.83 -1.27 22.72
CA LEU A 380 -4.16 -0.69 22.97
C LEU A 380 -4.22 0.08 24.30
N LEU A 381 -3.72 -0.52 25.39
CA LEU A 381 -3.71 0.11 26.72
C LEU A 381 -2.83 1.37 26.77
N ARG A 382 -1.70 1.37 26.06
CA ARG A 382 -0.83 2.55 25.86
C ARG A 382 -1.57 3.62 25.07
N ALA A 383 -2.18 3.26 23.96
CA ALA A 383 -2.90 4.20 23.10
C ALA A 383 -4.11 4.83 23.81
N ALA A 384 -4.75 4.13 24.73
CA ALA A 384 -5.92 4.60 25.47
C ALA A 384 -5.68 5.86 26.33
N VAL A 385 -4.42 6.24 26.55
CA VAL A 385 -4.07 7.50 27.22
C VAL A 385 -4.32 8.72 26.32
N HIS A 386 -4.36 8.51 25.00
CA HIS A 386 -4.47 9.55 23.98
C HIS A 386 -5.92 9.84 23.54
N GLY A 387 -6.92 9.11 24.03
CA GLY A 387 -8.33 9.35 23.70
C GLY A 387 -9.31 8.31 24.28
N ASP A 388 -10.58 8.41 23.91
CA ASP A 388 -11.63 7.46 24.33
C ASP A 388 -11.53 6.16 23.47
N LEU A 389 -10.58 5.30 23.81
CA LEU A 389 -10.40 3.99 23.19
C LEU A 389 -11.31 2.95 23.87
N ARG A 390 -11.97 2.13 23.05
CA ARG A 390 -12.79 1.00 23.46
C ARG A 390 -12.34 -0.25 22.71
N ILE A 391 -12.17 -1.37 23.42
CA ILE A 391 -11.76 -2.65 22.85
C ILE A 391 -13.01 -3.45 22.47
N MET A 392 -13.02 -4.02 21.26
CA MET A 392 -14.06 -4.95 20.81
C MET A 392 -13.45 -6.32 20.52
N LEU A 393 -14.01 -7.37 21.14
CA LEU A 393 -13.58 -8.75 20.95
C LEU A 393 -14.46 -9.42 19.87
N PRO A 394 -13.87 -9.91 18.75
CA PRO A 394 -14.60 -10.58 17.68
C PRO A 394 -14.83 -12.06 17.98
N LEU A 395 -15.79 -12.66 17.29
CA LEU A 395 -16.08 -14.10 17.21
C LEU A 395 -16.32 -14.80 18.59
N ILE A 396 -16.88 -14.06 19.53
CA ILE A 396 -17.22 -14.58 20.86
C ILE A 396 -18.36 -15.61 20.75
N VAL A 397 -18.21 -16.74 21.42
CA VAL A 397 -19.24 -17.80 21.53
C VAL A 397 -19.61 -18.12 22.99
N SER A 398 -18.78 -17.71 23.95
CA SER A 398 -19.04 -17.96 25.38
C SER A 398 -18.54 -16.83 26.28
N ILE A 399 -19.15 -16.72 27.48
CA ILE A 399 -18.72 -15.76 28.51
C ILE A 399 -17.31 -16.09 29.04
N ASP A 400 -16.88 -17.33 28.96
CA ASP A 400 -15.57 -17.74 29.43
C ASP A 400 -14.44 -17.21 28.53
N GLU A 401 -14.67 -17.07 27.22
CA GLU A 401 -13.73 -16.40 26.31
C GLU A 401 -13.55 -14.92 26.69
N VAL A 402 -14.64 -14.24 27.04
CA VAL A 402 -14.59 -12.85 27.52
C VAL A 402 -13.82 -12.75 28.85
N ARG A 403 -14.05 -13.69 29.79
CA ARG A 403 -13.33 -13.71 31.07
C ARG A 403 -11.83 -13.94 30.86
N GLN A 404 -11.45 -14.87 30.00
CA GLN A 404 -10.06 -15.15 29.69
C GLN A 404 -9.40 -13.92 29.00
N ALA A 405 -10.06 -13.28 28.04
CA ALA A 405 -9.56 -12.05 27.43
C ALA A 405 -9.33 -10.93 28.46
N LYS A 406 -10.27 -10.76 29.41
CA LYS A 406 -10.11 -9.75 30.49
C LYS A 406 -8.93 -10.08 31.41
N VAL A 407 -8.63 -11.35 31.68
CA VAL A 407 -7.43 -11.74 32.43
C VAL A 407 -6.17 -11.31 31.67
N LEU A 408 -6.09 -11.59 30.37
CA LEU A 408 -4.94 -11.19 29.55
C LEU A 408 -4.78 -9.67 29.43
N ILE A 409 -5.89 -8.91 29.40
CA ILE A 409 -5.86 -7.44 29.47
C ILE A 409 -5.26 -6.97 30.80
N ALA A 410 -5.67 -7.55 31.91
CA ALA A 410 -5.13 -7.22 33.23
C ALA A 410 -3.63 -7.58 33.35
N GLU A 411 -3.22 -8.72 32.82
CA GLU A 411 -1.81 -9.10 32.77
C GLU A 411 -0.99 -8.12 31.93
N ALA A 412 -1.48 -7.73 30.75
CA ALA A 412 -0.84 -6.74 29.89
C ALA A 412 -0.67 -5.37 30.60
N ALA A 413 -1.67 -4.95 31.38
CA ALA A 413 -1.58 -3.73 32.21
C ALA A 413 -0.51 -3.86 33.30
N LEU A 414 -0.42 -5.02 33.96
CA LEU A 414 0.63 -5.28 34.97
C LEU A 414 2.03 -5.27 34.36
N GLU A 415 2.19 -5.85 33.16
CA GLU A 415 3.46 -5.84 32.41
C GLU A 415 3.88 -4.40 32.09
N LEU A 416 2.97 -3.54 31.64
CA LEU A 416 3.23 -2.14 31.37
C LEU A 416 3.59 -1.37 32.64
N SER A 417 2.87 -1.63 33.74
CA SER A 417 3.17 -1.04 35.05
C SER A 417 4.58 -1.40 35.52
N ALA A 418 4.97 -2.68 35.39
CA ALA A 418 6.29 -3.15 35.77
C ALA A 418 7.41 -2.53 34.91
N ARG A 419 7.10 -2.19 33.64
CA ARG A 419 8.02 -1.47 32.74
C ARG A 419 8.02 0.04 32.93
N GLY A 420 7.16 0.58 33.81
CA GLY A 420 7.01 2.03 34.01
C GLY A 420 6.39 2.76 32.80
N VAL A 421 5.68 2.06 31.93
CA VAL A 421 5.07 2.62 30.72
C VAL A 421 3.68 3.18 31.03
N LEU A 422 3.43 4.43 30.59
CA LEU A 422 2.14 5.07 30.78
C LEU A 422 1.05 4.33 29.97
N HIS A 423 -0.04 4.00 30.65
CA HIS A 423 -1.16 3.25 30.08
C HIS A 423 -2.46 3.49 30.86
N ARG A 424 -3.59 3.13 30.28
CA ARG A 424 -4.90 3.13 30.93
C ARG A 424 -5.41 1.69 31.08
N ALA A 425 -5.59 1.24 32.32
CA ALA A 425 -5.99 -0.14 32.60
C ALA A 425 -7.53 -0.35 32.55
N ASP A 426 -8.32 0.70 32.73
CA ASP A 426 -9.78 0.66 32.81
C ASP A 426 -10.47 0.92 31.44
N VAL A 427 -9.88 0.39 30.36
CA VAL A 427 -10.44 0.54 29.02
C VAL A 427 -11.74 -0.27 28.88
N PRO A 428 -12.83 0.33 28.37
CA PRO A 428 -14.08 -0.40 28.13
C PRO A 428 -13.86 -1.56 27.14
N VAL A 429 -14.38 -2.75 27.50
CA VAL A 429 -14.30 -3.96 26.67
C VAL A 429 -15.70 -4.39 26.29
N GLY A 430 -15.96 -4.52 25.00
CA GLY A 430 -17.21 -5.04 24.44
C GLY A 430 -16.95 -6.24 23.55
N VAL A 431 -18.03 -6.81 23.03
CA VAL A 431 -18.00 -7.96 22.13
C VAL A 431 -18.70 -7.64 20.81
N MET A 432 -18.27 -8.27 19.75
CA MET A 432 -19.02 -8.28 18.49
C MET A 432 -20.04 -9.43 18.56
N VAL A 433 -21.33 -9.06 18.51
CA VAL A 433 -22.43 -10.03 18.49
C VAL A 433 -22.66 -10.47 17.06
N GLU A 434 -21.92 -11.48 16.62
CA GLU A 434 -21.90 -11.96 15.24
C GLU A 434 -22.04 -13.49 15.13
N THR A 435 -22.00 -14.19 16.27
CA THR A 435 -22.25 -15.62 16.33
C THR A 435 -23.65 -15.89 16.89
N PRO A 436 -24.33 -16.96 16.45
CA PRO A 436 -25.63 -17.34 17.04
C PRO A 436 -25.53 -17.54 18.56
N ALA A 437 -24.43 -18.10 19.05
CA ALA A 437 -24.22 -18.31 20.48
C ALA A 437 -24.21 -16.99 21.25
N ALA A 438 -23.42 -16.00 20.79
CA ALA A 438 -23.38 -14.69 21.43
C ALA A 438 -24.76 -13.99 21.42
N ALA A 439 -25.53 -14.12 20.32
CA ALA A 439 -26.86 -13.51 20.22
C ALA A 439 -27.88 -14.13 21.16
N LEU A 440 -27.75 -15.43 21.46
CA LEU A 440 -28.68 -16.17 22.32
C LEU A 440 -28.31 -16.18 23.83
N THR A 441 -27.09 -15.74 24.16
CA THR A 441 -26.53 -15.75 25.53
C THR A 441 -26.06 -14.37 25.97
N THR A 442 -26.85 -13.35 25.69
CA THR A 442 -26.54 -11.95 26.04
C THR A 442 -26.91 -11.56 27.46
N ASP A 443 -27.58 -12.43 28.19
CA ASP A 443 -28.00 -12.23 29.59
C ASP A 443 -26.78 -12.19 30.58
#